data_6b1b9bf974808e55667b52e156509408
#
_entry.id   6b1b9bf974808e55667b52e156509408
#
_cell.length_a   1.000
_cell.length_b   1.000
_cell.length_c   1.000
_cell.angle_alpha   90.00
_cell.angle_beta   90.00
_cell.angle_gamma   90.00
#
_symmetry.space_group_name_H-M   'P 1'
#
loop_
_entity.id
_entity.type
_entity.pdbx_description
1 polymer ?
#
loop_
_entity_poly.entity_id
_entity_poly.type
_entity_poly.pdbx_seq_one_letter_code
_entity_poly.pdbx_strand_id
1 'polypeptide(L)'
;MKYTYSNEQHDALTSILDARNRKSITPDMPLWKLKLTEEEYVSLKNTLLQNSYRLESFGMEAALCYAEWWRRDYNGGIPSREDVAVGIGLPQYCWERLYKAARNGLRNHGFTFMHSLKGNEYFRTLLNQGGLPVNYIKNGTNLGGFSRFLIGLVEELSLINIDWDDNNLDLIKNFNCIAYLGKAFKNDNIYDVALQIAHAIISEEDRWLPYDDADSSLSELTKSLKREYHRVKSEYRTKPLSLSWKLRIITEGTASLFVNLNVVKDILAKSIEGLDYQSCYSFDVF
;
A
#
# COMPACT_ATOMS: atom_id res chain seq x y z
N MET A 1 46.61 -18.12 -7.08
CA MET A 1 45.37 -18.79 -7.53
C MET A 1 44.36 -17.71 -7.83
N LYS A 2 44.05 -17.44 -9.10
CA LYS A 2 42.96 -16.55 -9.49
C LYS A 2 41.67 -17.38 -9.41
N TYR A 3 40.81 -17.09 -8.46
CA TYR A 3 39.46 -17.60 -8.45
C TYR A 3 38.70 -16.99 -9.61
N THR A 4 38.47 -17.75 -10.65
CA THR A 4 37.49 -17.44 -11.70
C THR A 4 36.11 -17.58 -11.05
N TYR A 5 35.47 -16.46 -10.74
CA TYR A 5 34.05 -16.44 -10.36
C TYR A 5 33.25 -16.94 -11.57
N SER A 6 32.57 -18.07 -11.39
CA SER A 6 31.68 -18.59 -12.43
C SER A 6 30.50 -17.60 -12.60
N ASN A 7 30.21 -17.25 -13.84
CA ASN A 7 29.16 -16.35 -14.28
C ASN A 7 27.73 -16.83 -13.98
N GLU A 8 27.56 -17.98 -13.35
CA GLU A 8 26.24 -18.57 -13.04
C GLU A 8 25.52 -17.95 -11.84
N GLN A 9 26.12 -16.98 -11.14
CA GLN A 9 25.64 -16.50 -9.83
C GLN A 9 24.80 -15.22 -9.85
N HIS A 10 24.64 -14.61 -11.01
CA HIS A 10 23.80 -13.39 -11.18
C HIS A 10 22.44 -13.70 -11.79
N ASP A 11 22.06 -14.95 -11.89
CA ASP A 11 21.01 -15.36 -12.85
C ASP A 11 19.60 -14.94 -12.43
N ALA A 12 19.22 -15.09 -11.17
CA ALA A 12 17.83 -14.83 -10.76
C ALA A 12 17.47 -13.35 -10.82
N LEU A 13 18.29 -12.46 -10.24
CA LEU A 13 18.03 -11.04 -10.29
C LEU A 13 18.11 -10.47 -11.71
N THR A 14 19.11 -10.91 -12.48
CA THR A 14 19.28 -10.48 -13.86
C THR A 14 18.08 -10.89 -14.70
N SER A 15 17.63 -12.16 -14.58
CA SER A 15 16.44 -12.65 -15.27
C SER A 15 15.18 -11.85 -14.93
N ILE A 16 15.00 -11.48 -13.65
CA ILE A 16 13.89 -10.64 -13.21
C ILE A 16 13.94 -9.25 -13.86
N LEU A 17 15.11 -8.63 -13.92
CA LEU A 17 15.28 -7.30 -14.50
C LEU A 17 15.10 -7.32 -16.01
N ASP A 18 15.64 -8.31 -16.70
CA ASP A 18 15.52 -8.49 -18.16
C ASP A 18 14.05 -8.69 -18.56
N ALA A 19 13.30 -9.51 -17.83
CA ALA A 19 11.88 -9.73 -18.06
C ALA A 19 11.05 -8.43 -17.95
N ARG A 20 11.57 -7.40 -17.28
CA ARG A 20 10.92 -6.09 -17.12
C ARG A 20 11.58 -4.98 -17.94
N ASN A 21 12.49 -5.34 -18.85
CA ASN A 21 13.28 -4.39 -19.64
C ASN A 21 14.02 -3.35 -18.77
N ARG A 22 14.54 -3.77 -17.62
CA ARG A 22 15.25 -2.92 -16.66
C ARG A 22 16.71 -3.32 -16.54
N LYS A 23 17.57 -2.33 -16.40
CA LYS A 23 19.02 -2.55 -16.21
C LYS A 23 19.41 -2.61 -14.73
N SER A 24 18.63 -1.97 -13.86
CA SER A 24 18.94 -1.88 -12.44
C SER A 24 17.69 -1.52 -11.63
N ILE A 25 17.82 -1.70 -10.31
CA ILE A 25 16.86 -1.22 -9.31
C ILE A 25 17.33 0.15 -8.81
N THR A 26 16.42 1.10 -8.71
CA THR A 26 16.70 2.48 -8.28
C THR A 26 15.94 2.82 -6.99
N PRO A 27 16.42 3.80 -6.19
CA PRO A 27 15.81 4.15 -4.90
C PRO A 27 14.38 4.69 -4.99
N ASP A 28 14.03 5.30 -6.10
CA ASP A 28 12.70 5.85 -6.40
C ASP A 28 11.67 4.78 -6.78
N MET A 29 12.13 3.54 -6.96
CA MET A 29 11.28 2.42 -7.29
C MET A 29 11.24 1.40 -6.15
N PRO A 30 10.19 1.39 -5.32
CA PRO A 30 9.99 0.34 -4.32
C PRO A 30 10.01 -1.06 -4.95
N LEU A 31 10.54 -2.05 -4.23
CA LEU A 31 10.77 -3.39 -4.79
C LEU A 31 9.46 -4.08 -5.26
N TRP A 32 8.32 -3.78 -4.62
CA TRP A 32 7.04 -4.34 -5.04
C TRP A 32 6.64 -3.94 -6.48
N LYS A 33 7.16 -2.82 -7.01
CA LYS A 33 6.93 -2.39 -8.41
C LYS A 33 7.60 -3.29 -9.45
N LEU A 34 8.45 -4.20 -9.02
CA LEU A 34 8.98 -5.25 -9.88
C LEU A 34 7.93 -6.33 -10.21
N LYS A 35 6.83 -6.41 -9.45
CA LYS A 35 5.73 -7.35 -9.68
C LYS A 35 6.22 -8.80 -9.83
N LEU A 36 7.01 -9.29 -8.86
CA LEU A 36 7.57 -10.64 -8.92
C LEU A 36 6.46 -11.69 -8.97
N THR A 37 6.64 -12.68 -9.84
CA THR A 37 5.78 -13.87 -9.87
C THR A 37 6.12 -14.82 -8.72
N GLU A 38 5.27 -15.83 -8.49
CA GLU A 38 5.54 -16.86 -7.47
C GLU A 38 6.81 -17.67 -7.82
N GLU A 39 6.96 -18.01 -9.10
CA GLU A 39 8.13 -18.78 -9.59
C GLU A 39 9.43 -17.99 -9.39
N GLU A 40 9.41 -16.68 -9.66
CA GLU A 40 10.55 -15.79 -9.44
C GLU A 40 10.90 -15.70 -7.94
N TYR A 41 9.91 -15.59 -7.07
CA TYR A 41 10.13 -15.60 -5.63
C TYR A 41 10.69 -16.92 -5.13
N VAL A 42 10.16 -18.05 -5.62
CA VAL A 42 10.70 -19.38 -5.32
C VAL A 42 12.14 -19.51 -5.82
N SER A 43 12.45 -19.00 -7.01
CA SER A 43 13.82 -19.00 -7.56
C SER A 43 14.79 -18.20 -6.66
N LEU A 44 14.38 -17.03 -6.20
CA LEU A 44 15.16 -16.21 -5.26
C LEU A 44 15.42 -16.96 -3.93
N LYS A 45 14.39 -17.58 -3.35
CA LYS A 45 14.52 -18.40 -2.14
C LYS A 45 15.54 -19.51 -2.33
N ASN A 46 15.43 -20.25 -3.43
CA ASN A 46 16.35 -21.33 -3.77
C ASN A 46 17.79 -20.84 -3.92
N THR A 47 18.00 -19.69 -4.57
CA THR A 47 19.31 -19.06 -4.70
C THR A 47 19.93 -18.76 -3.33
N LEU A 48 19.17 -18.20 -2.40
CA LEU A 48 19.66 -17.90 -1.04
C LEU A 48 19.91 -19.18 -0.24
N LEU A 49 19.06 -20.20 -0.36
CA LEU A 49 19.22 -21.49 0.32
C LEU A 49 20.50 -22.19 -0.13
N GLN A 50 20.74 -22.30 -1.43
CA GLN A 50 21.93 -22.91 -2.00
C GLN A 50 23.23 -22.18 -1.63
N ASN A 51 23.11 -20.85 -1.37
CA ASN A 51 24.23 -19.98 -1.05
C ASN A 51 24.22 -19.50 0.41
N SER A 52 23.59 -20.24 1.32
CA SER A 52 23.43 -19.85 2.73
C SER A 52 24.74 -19.55 3.47
N TYR A 53 25.87 -20.12 2.99
CA TYR A 53 27.20 -19.88 3.52
C TYR A 53 27.85 -18.55 3.06
N ARG A 54 27.28 -17.86 2.07
CA ARG A 54 27.80 -16.61 1.50
C ARG A 54 26.70 -15.60 1.16
N LEU A 55 25.68 -15.48 2.01
CA LEU A 55 24.52 -14.58 1.82
C LEU A 55 24.91 -13.15 1.51
N GLU A 56 26.05 -12.69 2.00
CA GLU A 56 26.56 -11.32 1.82
C GLU A 56 26.77 -10.95 0.34
N SER A 57 26.97 -11.94 -0.53
CA SER A 57 27.12 -11.73 -1.97
C SER A 57 25.78 -11.57 -2.72
N PHE A 58 24.66 -11.81 -2.05
CA PHE A 58 23.30 -11.81 -2.63
C PHE A 58 22.43 -10.74 -1.98
N GLY A 59 22.95 -9.51 -1.94
CA GLY A 59 22.31 -8.42 -1.21
C GLY A 59 20.92 -8.03 -1.73
N MET A 60 20.77 -7.92 -3.05
CA MET A 60 19.46 -7.53 -3.63
C MET A 60 18.48 -8.69 -3.63
N GLU A 61 18.93 -9.92 -3.87
CA GLU A 61 18.11 -11.12 -3.76
C GLU A 61 17.54 -11.25 -2.32
N ALA A 62 18.39 -11.00 -1.32
CA ALA A 62 17.96 -10.97 0.07
C ALA A 62 16.94 -9.85 0.33
N ALA A 63 17.14 -8.65 -0.21
CA ALA A 63 16.20 -7.54 -0.07
C ALA A 63 14.85 -7.84 -0.73
N LEU A 64 14.87 -8.43 -1.92
CA LEU A 64 13.67 -8.89 -2.62
C LEU A 64 12.94 -9.97 -1.83
N CYS A 65 13.67 -10.93 -1.24
CA CYS A 65 13.05 -11.94 -0.38
C CYS A 65 12.40 -11.34 0.87
N TYR A 66 12.97 -10.29 1.49
CA TYR A 66 12.33 -9.56 2.59
C TYR A 66 11.03 -8.88 2.14
N ALA A 67 11.05 -8.23 0.97
CA ALA A 67 9.91 -7.54 0.40
C ALA A 67 8.77 -8.53 0.06
N GLU A 68 9.10 -9.64 -0.61
CA GLU A 68 8.13 -10.66 -1.01
C GLU A 68 7.58 -11.44 0.17
N TRP A 69 8.42 -11.78 1.16
CA TRP A 69 7.95 -12.39 2.39
C TRP A 69 6.91 -11.49 3.09
N TRP A 70 7.17 -10.20 3.19
CA TRP A 70 6.20 -9.25 3.74
C TRP A 70 4.89 -9.26 2.95
N ARG A 71 4.99 -9.22 1.65
CA ARG A 71 3.83 -9.17 0.76
C ARG A 71 2.99 -10.45 0.80
N ARG A 72 3.65 -11.63 0.73
CA ARG A 72 3.01 -12.91 0.50
C ARG A 72 2.82 -13.75 1.75
N ASP A 73 3.83 -13.80 2.62
CA ASP A 73 3.91 -14.80 3.69
C ASP A 73 3.56 -14.22 5.08
N TYR A 74 3.71 -12.90 5.27
CA TYR A 74 3.38 -12.27 6.54
C TYR A 74 1.88 -12.39 6.84
N ASN A 75 1.56 -12.97 8.00
CA ASN A 75 0.17 -13.26 8.43
C ASN A 75 -0.24 -12.58 9.76
N GLY A 76 0.62 -11.69 10.28
CA GLY A 76 0.32 -10.92 11.49
C GLY A 76 1.37 -11.03 12.59
N GLY A 77 1.11 -10.35 13.69
CA GLY A 77 2.05 -10.25 14.81
C GLY A 77 3.10 -9.15 14.66
N ILE A 78 4.10 -9.18 15.53
CA ILE A 78 5.25 -8.29 15.44
C ILE A 78 6.30 -9.01 14.57
N PRO A 79 6.58 -8.55 13.35
CA PRO A 79 7.52 -9.24 12.49
C PRO A 79 8.93 -9.15 13.07
N SER A 80 9.64 -10.25 13.10
CA SER A 80 11.04 -10.34 13.47
C SER A 80 11.92 -10.69 12.27
N ARG A 81 13.22 -10.50 12.41
CA ARG A 81 14.19 -10.87 11.37
C ARG A 81 14.33 -12.39 11.24
N GLU A 82 14.12 -13.07 12.35
CA GLU A 82 14.09 -14.53 12.46
C GLU A 82 12.91 -15.11 11.68
N ASP A 83 11.73 -14.50 11.78
CA ASP A 83 10.54 -14.94 11.04
C ASP A 83 10.75 -14.88 9.54
N VAL A 84 11.44 -13.84 9.05
CA VAL A 84 11.77 -13.74 7.62
C VAL A 84 12.72 -14.86 7.22
N ALA A 85 13.80 -15.09 7.99
CA ALA A 85 14.76 -16.16 7.66
C ALA A 85 14.07 -17.53 7.59
N VAL A 86 13.25 -17.86 8.57
CA VAL A 86 12.48 -19.11 8.60
C VAL A 86 11.45 -19.16 7.47
N GLY A 87 10.73 -18.06 7.23
CA GLY A 87 9.70 -17.98 6.20
C GLY A 87 10.22 -18.16 4.77
N ILE A 88 11.47 -17.77 4.51
CA ILE A 88 12.11 -18.05 3.20
C ILE A 88 12.83 -19.41 3.16
N GLY A 89 12.78 -20.19 4.25
CA GLY A 89 13.33 -21.53 4.34
C GLY A 89 14.76 -21.62 4.86
N LEU A 90 15.37 -20.49 5.26
CA LEU A 90 16.71 -20.49 5.85
C LEU A 90 16.65 -20.91 7.34
N PRO A 91 17.71 -21.56 7.86
CA PRO A 91 17.84 -21.79 9.29
C PRO A 91 17.76 -20.46 10.07
N GLN A 92 17.10 -20.49 11.24
CA GLN A 92 16.91 -19.30 12.06
C GLN A 92 18.21 -18.54 12.34
N TYR A 93 19.31 -19.23 12.62
CA TYR A 93 20.60 -18.59 12.90
C TYR A 93 21.19 -17.79 11.74
N CYS A 94 20.64 -17.93 10.52
CA CYS A 94 21.07 -17.14 9.35
C CYS A 94 20.51 -15.71 9.33
N TRP A 95 19.58 -15.38 10.24
CA TRP A 95 18.85 -14.11 10.19
C TRP A 95 19.75 -12.86 10.17
N GLU A 96 20.82 -12.86 10.95
CA GLU A 96 21.71 -11.70 11.03
C GLU A 96 22.45 -11.46 9.72
N ARG A 97 22.97 -12.52 9.10
CA ARG A 97 23.67 -12.46 7.81
C ARG A 97 22.71 -12.08 6.70
N LEU A 98 21.52 -12.66 6.68
CA LEU A 98 20.47 -12.34 5.73
C LEU A 98 20.07 -10.86 5.84
N TYR A 99 19.81 -10.37 7.06
CA TYR A 99 19.48 -8.97 7.29
C TYR A 99 20.58 -8.01 6.85
N LYS A 100 21.83 -8.34 7.18
CA LYS A 100 23.00 -7.57 6.77
C LYS A 100 23.15 -7.53 5.25
N ALA A 101 22.96 -8.66 4.59
CA ALA A 101 22.99 -8.77 3.13
C ALA A 101 21.91 -7.87 2.50
N ALA A 102 20.64 -8.03 2.88
CA ALA A 102 19.52 -7.25 2.36
C ALA A 102 19.71 -5.74 2.56
N ARG A 103 20.12 -5.33 3.75
CA ARG A 103 20.43 -3.94 4.08
C ARG A 103 21.51 -3.36 3.16
N ASN A 104 22.62 -4.08 3.01
CA ASN A 104 23.74 -3.66 2.16
C ASN A 104 23.32 -3.63 0.68
N GLY A 105 22.53 -4.60 0.24
CA GLY A 105 21.96 -4.61 -1.11
C GLY A 105 21.19 -3.35 -1.42
N LEU A 106 20.24 -2.96 -0.58
CA LEU A 106 19.49 -1.71 -0.77
C LEU A 106 20.39 -0.46 -0.70
N ARG A 107 21.32 -0.39 0.26
CA ARG A 107 22.25 0.76 0.38
C ARG A 107 23.14 0.93 -0.85
N ASN A 108 23.65 -0.15 -1.38
CA ASN A 108 24.50 -0.13 -2.58
C ASN A 108 23.74 0.39 -3.82
N HIS A 109 22.41 0.32 -3.78
CA HIS A 109 21.51 0.87 -4.81
C HIS A 109 20.89 2.22 -4.40
N GLY A 110 21.42 2.86 -3.35
CA GLY A 110 21.06 4.22 -2.96
C GLY A 110 19.81 4.35 -2.08
N PHE A 111 19.19 3.24 -1.64
CA PHE A 111 18.03 3.30 -0.76
C PHE A 111 18.39 3.85 0.63
N THR A 112 17.54 4.72 1.15
CA THR A 112 17.71 5.32 2.47
C THR A 112 16.96 4.51 3.52
N PHE A 113 17.63 4.22 4.63
CA PHE A 113 17.01 3.58 5.78
C PHE A 113 16.51 4.62 6.78
N MET A 114 15.28 4.45 7.23
CA MET A 114 14.77 5.20 8.38
C MET A 114 15.49 4.73 9.65
N HIS A 115 15.79 5.66 10.56
CA HIS A 115 16.39 5.38 11.84
C HIS A 115 15.35 5.43 12.96
N SER A 116 15.49 4.57 13.95
CA SER A 116 14.73 4.66 15.20
C SER A 116 15.24 5.83 16.05
N LEU A 117 14.47 6.20 17.10
CA LEU A 117 14.90 7.20 18.10
C LEU A 117 16.24 6.85 18.80
N LYS A 118 16.65 5.59 18.76
CA LYS A 118 17.93 5.09 19.29
C LYS A 118 19.06 5.08 18.25
N GLY A 119 18.85 5.67 17.07
CA GLY A 119 19.83 5.69 15.98
C GLY A 119 20.00 4.37 15.22
N ASN A 120 19.27 3.31 15.60
CA ASN A 120 19.32 2.03 14.90
C ASN A 120 18.49 2.09 13.62
N GLU A 121 18.97 1.44 12.57
CA GLU A 121 18.22 1.30 11.34
C GLU A 121 16.93 0.52 11.54
N TYR A 122 15.88 1.04 10.97
CA TYR A 122 14.56 0.48 11.16
C TYR A 122 14.34 -0.70 10.20
N PHE A 123 14.26 -1.89 10.77
CA PHE A 123 14.03 -3.15 10.06
C PHE A 123 12.82 -3.08 9.11
N ARG A 124 11.79 -2.35 9.50
CA ARG A 124 10.58 -2.16 8.71
C ARG A 124 10.81 -1.48 7.36
N THR A 125 11.92 -0.76 7.19
CA THR A 125 12.30 -0.19 5.88
C THR A 125 12.44 -1.26 4.81
N LEU A 126 13.00 -2.44 5.16
CA LEU A 126 13.06 -3.59 4.23
C LEU A 126 11.67 -4.15 3.94
N LEU A 127 10.86 -4.37 4.97
CA LEU A 127 9.52 -4.93 4.81
C LEU A 127 8.63 -4.03 3.97
N ASN A 128 8.68 -2.71 4.20
CA ASN A 128 7.88 -1.73 3.46
C ASN A 128 8.16 -1.74 1.95
N GLN A 129 9.34 -2.23 1.53
CA GLN A 129 9.64 -2.41 0.10
C GLN A 129 8.71 -3.42 -0.60
N GLY A 130 8.07 -4.29 0.16
CA GLY A 130 7.07 -5.25 -0.35
C GLY A 130 5.67 -4.66 -0.54
N GLY A 131 5.44 -3.39 -0.16
CA GLY A 131 4.13 -2.75 -0.26
C GLY A 131 3.10 -3.37 0.69
N LEU A 132 1.97 -3.82 0.15
CA LEU A 132 0.83 -4.32 0.91
C LEU A 132 1.02 -5.77 1.36
N PRO A 133 0.92 -6.09 2.67
CA PRO A 133 0.97 -7.47 3.15
C PRO A 133 -0.38 -8.17 2.89
N VAL A 134 -0.50 -8.77 1.70
CA VAL A 134 -1.77 -9.27 1.16
C VAL A 134 -2.41 -10.34 2.04
N ASN A 135 -1.62 -11.33 2.49
CA ASN A 135 -2.13 -12.40 3.35
C ASN A 135 -2.64 -11.88 4.69
N TYR A 136 -1.93 -10.96 5.32
CA TYR A 136 -2.37 -10.36 6.57
C TYR A 136 -3.67 -9.57 6.42
N ILE A 137 -3.81 -8.82 5.33
CA ILE A 137 -5.01 -8.01 5.06
C ILE A 137 -6.22 -8.87 4.76
N LYS A 138 -6.05 -10.00 4.08
CA LYS A 138 -7.13 -10.94 3.81
C LYS A 138 -7.77 -11.53 5.07
N ASN A 139 -7.04 -11.58 6.17
CA ASN A 139 -7.47 -12.28 7.37
C ASN A 139 -8.37 -11.41 8.27
N GLY A 140 -9.63 -11.79 8.40
CA GLY A 140 -10.55 -11.36 9.45
C GLY A 140 -10.81 -9.86 9.54
N THR A 141 -10.54 -9.28 10.71
CA THR A 141 -10.81 -7.86 11.03
C THR A 141 -9.95 -6.86 10.25
N ASN A 142 -8.80 -7.30 9.74
CA ASN A 142 -7.89 -6.46 8.98
C ASN A 142 -8.47 -6.09 7.62
N LEU A 143 -9.17 -7.03 6.98
CA LEU A 143 -9.87 -6.79 5.73
C LEU A 143 -10.90 -5.66 5.88
N GLY A 144 -11.65 -5.66 6.99
CA GLY A 144 -12.63 -4.60 7.27
C GLY A 144 -12.03 -3.21 7.43
N GLY A 145 -10.88 -3.10 8.10
CA GLY A 145 -10.15 -1.83 8.25
C GLY A 145 -9.59 -1.33 6.92
N PHE A 146 -8.93 -2.20 6.17
CA PHE A 146 -8.38 -1.85 4.87
C PHE A 146 -9.47 -1.55 3.83
N SER A 147 -10.58 -2.29 3.84
CA SER A 147 -11.72 -2.02 2.97
C SER A 147 -12.32 -0.64 3.23
N ARG A 148 -12.51 -0.25 4.50
CA ARG A 148 -13.00 1.10 4.85
C ARG A 148 -12.04 2.20 4.40
N PHE A 149 -10.75 1.97 4.59
CA PHE A 149 -9.72 2.89 4.08
C PHE A 149 -9.83 3.03 2.56
N LEU A 150 -9.86 1.92 1.82
CA LEU A 150 -9.89 1.94 0.37
C LEU A 150 -11.19 2.54 -0.19
N ILE A 151 -12.34 2.20 0.42
CA ILE A 151 -13.63 2.79 0.05
C ILE A 151 -13.58 4.32 0.25
N GLY A 152 -13.15 4.76 1.43
CA GLY A 152 -13.00 6.19 1.69
C GLY A 152 -12.01 6.87 0.74
N LEU A 153 -10.91 6.20 0.40
CA LEU A 153 -9.93 6.68 -0.57
C LEU A 153 -10.57 6.86 -1.96
N VAL A 154 -11.29 5.86 -2.45
CA VAL A 154 -12.00 5.93 -3.73
C VAL A 154 -13.06 7.04 -3.72
N GLU A 155 -13.80 7.20 -2.62
CA GLU A 155 -14.79 8.27 -2.48
C GLU A 155 -14.13 9.66 -2.51
N GLU A 156 -13.07 9.87 -1.72
CA GLU A 156 -12.36 11.15 -1.66
C GLU A 156 -11.68 11.49 -2.99
N LEU A 157 -11.09 10.49 -3.67
CA LEU A 157 -10.47 10.64 -4.99
C LEU A 157 -11.50 10.94 -6.10
N SER A 158 -12.69 10.36 -6.02
CA SER A 158 -13.76 10.58 -7.00
C SER A 158 -14.32 12.01 -6.96
N LEU A 159 -14.06 12.77 -5.89
CA LEU A 159 -14.53 14.15 -5.74
C LEU A 159 -13.56 15.18 -6.30
N ILE A 160 -12.34 14.79 -6.59
CA ILE A 160 -11.29 15.67 -7.09
C ILE A 160 -10.87 15.19 -8.47
N ASN A 161 -10.57 16.12 -9.35
CA ASN A 161 -10.00 15.79 -10.66
C ASN A 161 -8.51 15.54 -10.45
N ILE A 162 -8.12 14.24 -10.38
CA ILE A 162 -6.74 13.84 -10.15
C ILE A 162 -6.05 13.59 -11.47
N ASP A 163 -4.86 14.14 -11.60
CA ASP A 163 -3.90 13.65 -12.58
C ASP A 163 -3.21 12.41 -12.00
N TRP A 164 -3.50 11.24 -12.56
CA TRP A 164 -2.98 9.97 -12.09
C TRP A 164 -1.48 9.79 -12.39
N ASP A 165 -0.92 10.61 -13.26
CA ASP A 165 0.50 10.61 -13.59
C ASP A 165 1.34 11.36 -12.54
N ASP A 166 0.70 12.19 -11.70
CA ASP A 166 1.35 12.91 -10.62
C ASP A 166 1.54 12.07 -9.36
N ASN A 167 2.53 12.42 -8.55
CA ASN A 167 2.75 11.81 -7.25
C ASN A 167 1.75 12.35 -6.20
N ASN A 168 0.61 11.70 -6.08
CA ASN A 168 -0.49 12.09 -5.20
C ASN A 168 -0.34 11.60 -3.74
N LEU A 169 0.82 11.12 -3.32
CA LEU A 169 1.01 10.55 -1.97
C LEU A 169 0.78 11.57 -0.85
N ASP A 170 1.21 12.82 -1.04
CA ASP A 170 1.02 13.86 -0.04
C ASP A 170 -0.45 14.27 0.10
N LEU A 171 -1.22 14.17 -0.97
CA LEU A 171 -2.66 14.40 -0.94
C LEU A 171 -3.37 13.37 -0.04
N ILE A 172 -3.03 12.08 -0.20
CA ILE A 172 -3.64 11.01 0.59
C ILE A 172 -3.38 11.18 2.08
N LYS A 173 -2.22 11.66 2.47
CA LYS A 173 -1.86 11.88 3.88
C LYS A 173 -2.84 12.80 4.61
N ASN A 174 -3.58 13.61 3.88
CA ASN A 174 -4.56 14.54 4.41
C ASN A 174 -6.01 14.00 4.39
N PHE A 175 -6.24 12.81 3.81
CA PHE A 175 -7.58 12.23 3.72
C PHE A 175 -8.04 11.64 5.05
N ASN A 176 -9.35 11.74 5.32
CA ASN A 176 -9.95 11.22 6.54
C ASN A 176 -9.89 9.69 6.61
N CYS A 177 -9.93 9.02 5.47
CA CYS A 177 -9.90 7.56 5.38
C CYS A 177 -8.64 6.93 6.00
N ILE A 178 -7.52 7.67 6.09
CA ILE A 178 -6.29 7.20 6.75
C ILE A 178 -6.52 6.80 8.22
N ALA A 179 -7.55 7.34 8.88
CA ALA A 179 -7.88 6.95 10.24
C ALA A 179 -8.18 5.44 10.38
N TYR A 180 -8.65 4.80 9.32
CA TYR A 180 -8.95 3.36 9.31
C TYR A 180 -7.71 2.46 9.19
N LEU A 181 -6.55 3.01 8.81
CA LEU A 181 -5.30 2.26 8.76
C LEU A 181 -4.65 2.18 10.14
N GLY A 182 -4.23 0.98 10.52
CA GLY A 182 -3.35 0.79 11.65
C GLY A 182 -2.03 1.53 11.49
N LYS A 183 -1.43 2.00 12.58
CA LYS A 183 -0.19 2.80 12.58
C LYS A 183 0.95 2.17 11.77
N ALA A 184 1.04 0.84 11.75
CA ALA A 184 2.06 0.10 11.02
C ALA A 184 1.94 0.19 9.49
N PHE A 185 0.75 0.52 8.99
CA PHE A 185 0.44 0.60 7.55
C PHE A 185 0.41 2.04 7.03
N LYS A 186 0.65 3.03 7.88
CA LYS A 186 0.72 4.44 7.47
C LYS A 186 2.10 4.76 6.93
N ASN A 187 2.35 4.41 5.67
CA ASN A 187 3.61 4.69 4.96
C ASN A 187 3.38 4.83 3.45
N ASP A 188 4.30 5.50 2.79
CA ASP A 188 4.18 5.90 1.38
C ASP A 188 4.04 4.69 0.44
N ASN A 189 4.68 3.56 0.72
CA ASN A 189 4.56 2.37 -0.12
C ASN A 189 3.15 1.75 -0.05
N ILE A 190 2.50 1.78 1.11
CA ILE A 190 1.11 1.33 1.25
C ILE A 190 0.16 2.30 0.54
N TYR A 191 0.42 3.60 0.66
CA TYR A 191 -0.39 4.61 -0.03
C TYR A 191 -0.28 4.50 -1.55
N ASP A 192 0.92 4.27 -2.08
CA ASP A 192 1.15 4.08 -3.52
C ASP A 192 0.41 2.83 -4.04
N VAL A 193 0.51 1.69 -3.33
CA VAL A 193 -0.26 0.48 -3.67
C VAL A 193 -1.77 0.75 -3.62
N ALA A 194 -2.24 1.43 -2.58
CA ALA A 194 -3.65 1.74 -2.42
C ALA A 194 -4.18 2.68 -3.52
N LEU A 195 -3.38 3.67 -3.94
CA LEU A 195 -3.69 4.54 -5.08
C LEU A 195 -3.91 3.73 -6.36
N GLN A 196 -3.03 2.78 -6.66
CA GLN A 196 -3.17 1.98 -7.87
C GLN A 196 -4.42 1.09 -7.81
N ILE A 197 -4.74 0.51 -6.64
CA ILE A 197 -5.98 -0.25 -6.47
C ILE A 197 -7.20 0.68 -6.61
N ALA A 198 -7.18 1.87 -6.02
CA ALA A 198 -8.26 2.84 -6.16
C ALA A 198 -8.43 3.29 -7.63
N HIS A 199 -7.33 3.53 -8.35
CA HIS A 199 -7.36 3.82 -9.78
C HIS A 199 -8.02 2.69 -10.58
N ALA A 200 -7.61 1.43 -10.34
CA ALA A 200 -8.22 0.27 -10.99
C ALA A 200 -9.74 0.15 -10.72
N ILE A 201 -10.18 0.54 -9.51
CA ILE A 201 -11.61 0.53 -9.14
C ILE A 201 -12.37 1.66 -9.85
N ILE A 202 -11.80 2.88 -9.88
CA ILE A 202 -12.45 4.07 -10.45
C ILE A 202 -12.52 3.96 -11.98
N SER A 203 -11.42 3.53 -12.63
CA SER A 203 -11.34 3.38 -14.09
C SER A 203 -12.00 2.11 -14.61
N GLU A 204 -12.31 1.16 -13.73
CA GLU A 204 -12.77 -0.21 -14.05
C GLU A 204 -11.75 -1.02 -14.86
N GLU A 205 -10.46 -0.63 -14.83
CA GLU A 205 -9.38 -1.23 -15.60
C GLU A 205 -8.38 -1.97 -14.69
N ASP A 206 -8.29 -3.29 -14.83
CA ASP A 206 -7.39 -4.13 -14.01
C ASP A 206 -5.89 -3.92 -14.35
N ARG A 207 -5.57 -3.28 -15.50
CA ARG A 207 -4.17 -2.96 -15.86
C ARG A 207 -3.45 -2.08 -14.84
N TRP A 208 -4.21 -1.35 -14.02
CA TRP A 208 -3.68 -0.49 -12.96
C TRP A 208 -3.39 -1.23 -11.67
N LEU A 209 -3.73 -2.51 -11.57
CA LEU A 209 -3.41 -3.29 -10.37
C LEU A 209 -1.90 -3.35 -10.12
N PRO A 210 -1.50 -3.19 -8.86
CA PRO A 210 -0.09 -3.07 -8.49
C PRO A 210 0.70 -4.36 -8.68
N TYR A 211 0.03 -5.52 -8.79
CA TYR A 211 0.65 -6.84 -8.87
C TYR A 211 0.11 -7.60 -10.09
N ASP A 212 0.84 -8.64 -10.51
CA ASP A 212 0.47 -9.40 -11.69
C ASP A 212 -0.77 -10.27 -11.44
N ASP A 213 -1.60 -10.53 -12.49
CA ASP A 213 -2.82 -11.36 -12.41
C ASP A 213 -2.57 -12.77 -11.90
N ALA A 214 -1.33 -13.26 -11.99
CA ALA A 214 -0.89 -14.53 -11.43
C ALA A 214 -0.94 -14.57 -9.89
N ASP A 215 -1.02 -13.44 -9.21
CA ASP A 215 -1.20 -13.40 -7.76
C ASP A 215 -2.68 -13.58 -7.40
N SER A 216 -3.10 -14.86 -7.31
CA SER A 216 -4.48 -15.24 -6.96
C SER A 216 -4.97 -14.56 -5.69
N SER A 217 -4.07 -14.31 -4.75
CA SER A 217 -4.35 -13.67 -3.46
C SER A 217 -4.79 -12.23 -3.62
N LEU A 218 -4.11 -11.46 -4.46
CA LEU A 218 -4.47 -10.06 -4.68
C LEU A 218 -5.72 -9.94 -5.56
N SER A 219 -5.82 -10.80 -6.58
CA SER A 219 -7.01 -10.85 -7.44
C SER A 219 -8.29 -11.10 -6.62
N GLU A 220 -8.25 -12.04 -5.67
CA GLU A 220 -9.37 -12.28 -4.74
C GLU A 220 -9.65 -11.10 -3.82
N LEU A 221 -8.60 -10.48 -3.26
CA LEU A 221 -8.73 -9.28 -2.44
C LEU A 221 -9.39 -8.14 -3.24
N THR A 222 -8.89 -7.86 -4.43
CA THR A 222 -9.43 -6.81 -5.31
C THR A 222 -10.87 -7.08 -5.70
N LYS A 223 -11.22 -8.32 -6.07
CA LYS A 223 -12.61 -8.71 -6.36
C LYS A 223 -13.52 -8.52 -5.14
N SER A 224 -13.02 -8.82 -3.95
CA SER A 224 -13.77 -8.61 -2.71
C SER A 224 -13.97 -7.13 -2.42
N LEU A 225 -12.95 -6.31 -2.63
CA LEU A 225 -13.00 -4.86 -2.43
C LEU A 225 -13.92 -4.18 -3.46
N LYS A 226 -13.85 -4.58 -4.74
CA LYS A 226 -14.79 -4.11 -5.78
C LYS A 226 -16.24 -4.44 -5.41
N ARG A 227 -16.52 -5.67 -4.97
CA ARG A 227 -17.86 -6.08 -4.53
C ARG A 227 -18.34 -5.25 -3.34
N GLU A 228 -17.48 -5.06 -2.34
CA GLU A 228 -17.80 -4.27 -1.16
C GLU A 228 -18.04 -2.80 -1.51
N TYR A 229 -17.21 -2.21 -2.37
CA TYR A 229 -17.41 -0.85 -2.87
C TYR A 229 -18.78 -0.70 -3.56
N HIS A 230 -19.12 -1.60 -4.48
CA HIS A 230 -20.43 -1.57 -5.16
C HIS A 230 -21.61 -1.78 -4.19
N ARG A 231 -21.46 -2.67 -3.20
CA ARG A 231 -22.46 -2.88 -2.15
C ARG A 231 -22.69 -1.61 -1.34
N VAL A 232 -21.64 -1.01 -0.83
CA VAL A 232 -21.71 0.23 -0.06
C VAL A 232 -22.31 1.35 -0.90
N LYS A 233 -21.83 1.53 -2.14
CA LYS A 233 -22.36 2.53 -3.07
C LYS A 233 -23.86 2.34 -3.36
N SER A 234 -24.34 1.09 -3.49
CA SER A 234 -25.76 0.80 -3.67
C SER A 234 -26.59 1.09 -2.42
N GLU A 235 -26.07 0.73 -1.22
CA GLU A 235 -26.74 1.03 0.05
C GLU A 235 -26.90 2.53 0.31
N TYR A 236 -25.88 3.33 -0.07
CA TYR A 236 -25.97 4.78 0.04
C TYR A 236 -27.00 5.38 -0.92
N ARG A 237 -27.15 4.81 -2.13
CA ARG A 237 -28.16 5.26 -3.11
C ARG A 237 -29.60 4.99 -2.65
N THR A 238 -29.82 4.02 -1.81
CA THR A 238 -31.16 3.63 -1.34
C THR A 238 -31.56 4.26 -0.01
N LYS A 239 -30.63 4.90 0.71
CA LYS A 239 -30.97 5.60 1.97
C LYS A 239 -31.63 6.94 1.66
N PRO A 240 -32.81 7.20 2.24
CA PRO A 240 -33.44 8.49 2.09
C PRO A 240 -32.55 9.59 2.71
N LEU A 241 -32.50 10.74 2.07
CA LEU A 241 -31.85 11.94 2.59
C LEU A 241 -32.37 12.25 3.99
N SER A 242 -31.53 12.11 5.00
CA SER A 242 -31.86 12.58 6.34
C SER A 242 -31.22 13.96 6.56
N LEU A 243 -32.07 14.97 6.65
CA LEU A 243 -31.69 16.31 7.05
C LEU A 243 -31.78 16.42 8.55
N SER A 244 -30.67 16.65 9.24
CA SER A 244 -30.68 17.02 10.65
C SER A 244 -30.31 18.49 10.80
N TRP A 245 -31.17 19.25 11.50
CA TRP A 245 -31.01 20.67 11.76
C TRP A 245 -30.40 20.85 13.14
N LYS A 246 -29.34 21.67 13.25
CA LYS A 246 -28.80 22.10 14.55
C LYS A 246 -28.84 23.63 14.61
N LEU A 247 -29.64 24.16 15.51
CA LEU A 247 -29.58 25.57 15.85
C LEU A 247 -28.45 25.77 16.86
N ARG A 248 -27.50 26.64 16.54
CA ARG A 248 -26.43 27.04 17.46
C ARG A 248 -26.54 28.53 17.71
N ILE A 249 -26.81 28.91 18.95
CA ILE A 249 -26.74 30.31 19.39
C ILE A 249 -25.26 30.66 19.53
N ILE A 250 -24.77 31.65 18.75
CA ILE A 250 -23.36 32.01 18.70
C ILE A 250 -23.04 33.13 19.69
N THR A 251 -23.96 34.12 19.81
CA THR A 251 -23.88 35.23 20.78
C THR A 251 -25.28 35.69 21.13
N GLU A 252 -25.43 36.53 22.20
CA GLU A 252 -26.71 37.13 22.51
C GLU A 252 -27.25 37.88 21.28
N GLY A 253 -28.35 37.41 20.73
CA GLY A 253 -29.03 38.01 19.59
C GLY A 253 -28.69 37.48 18.21
N THR A 254 -27.72 36.54 18.08
CA THR A 254 -27.43 35.87 16.80
C THR A 254 -27.53 34.37 16.93
N ALA A 255 -28.26 33.74 16.01
CA ALA A 255 -28.38 32.29 15.92
C ALA A 255 -28.02 31.86 14.51
N SER A 256 -27.20 30.85 14.39
CA SER A 256 -26.88 30.20 13.10
C SER A 256 -27.50 28.84 13.02
N LEU A 257 -28.21 28.58 11.94
CA LEU A 257 -28.81 27.31 11.65
C LEU A 257 -27.79 26.44 10.85
N PHE A 258 -27.30 25.39 11.46
CA PHE A 258 -26.47 24.43 10.77
C PHE A 258 -27.31 23.28 10.24
N VAL A 259 -27.28 23.10 8.94
CA VAL A 259 -27.89 21.93 8.29
C VAL A 259 -26.82 20.87 8.18
N ASN A 260 -26.97 19.78 8.92
CA ASN A 260 -26.14 18.63 8.76
C ASN A 260 -26.76 17.74 7.67
N LEU A 261 -26.23 17.86 6.48
CA LEU A 261 -26.61 17.02 5.34
C LEU A 261 -25.87 15.70 5.47
N ASN A 262 -26.52 14.68 6.02
CA ASN A 262 -26.07 13.30 5.85
C ASN A 262 -26.39 12.84 4.43
N VAL A 263 -25.80 13.52 3.44
CA VAL A 263 -25.95 13.17 2.04
C VAL A 263 -24.66 12.55 1.58
N VAL A 264 -24.78 11.49 0.84
CA VAL A 264 -23.68 11.00 0.01
C VAL A 264 -23.31 12.12 -0.95
N LYS A 265 -22.07 12.56 -0.92
CA LYS A 265 -21.55 13.69 -1.71
C LYS A 265 -21.92 13.62 -3.20
N ASP A 266 -22.07 12.42 -3.78
CA ASP A 266 -22.48 12.19 -5.17
C ASP A 266 -23.90 12.73 -5.50
N ILE A 267 -24.81 12.72 -4.54
CA ILE A 267 -26.16 13.24 -4.77
C ILE A 267 -26.13 14.77 -4.75
N LEU A 268 -25.32 15.36 -3.89
CA LEU A 268 -25.11 16.80 -3.83
C LEU A 268 -24.46 17.34 -5.11
N ALA A 269 -23.39 16.72 -5.56
CA ALA A 269 -22.67 17.16 -6.76
C ALA A 269 -23.57 17.17 -8.02
N LYS A 270 -24.45 16.18 -8.18
CA LYS A 270 -25.37 16.10 -9.32
C LYS A 270 -26.63 16.96 -9.17
N SER A 271 -27.02 17.30 -7.95
CA SER A 271 -28.26 18.06 -7.68
C SER A 271 -28.04 19.57 -7.56
N ILE A 272 -26.79 20.01 -7.47
CA ILE A 272 -26.41 21.41 -7.17
C ILE A 272 -25.49 21.98 -8.27
N GLU A 273 -25.47 21.40 -9.45
CA GLU A 273 -24.83 22.03 -10.61
C GLU A 273 -25.42 23.42 -10.85
N GLY A 274 -24.66 24.46 -10.48
CA GLY A 274 -25.04 25.86 -10.68
C GLY A 274 -25.40 26.66 -9.41
N LEU A 275 -25.33 26.07 -8.20
CA LEU A 275 -25.52 26.81 -6.96
C LEU A 275 -24.18 27.27 -6.37
N ASP A 276 -24.05 28.54 -6.09
CA ASP A 276 -22.90 29.11 -5.38
C ASP A 276 -22.93 28.64 -3.91
N TYR A 277 -21.96 27.82 -3.53
CA TYR A 277 -21.85 27.20 -2.20
C TYR A 277 -21.75 28.25 -1.07
N GLN A 278 -21.29 29.47 -1.35
CA GLN A 278 -21.10 30.49 -0.32
C GLN A 278 -22.41 31.18 0.09
N SER A 279 -23.41 31.18 -0.75
CA SER A 279 -24.70 31.86 -0.50
C SER A 279 -25.73 30.98 0.21
N CYS A 280 -25.53 29.70 0.37
CA CYS A 280 -26.51 28.76 0.90
C CYS A 280 -26.49 28.55 2.42
N TYR A 281 -25.56 29.15 3.17
CA TYR A 281 -25.32 28.74 4.56
C TYR A 281 -25.46 29.81 5.63
N SER A 282 -25.80 31.03 5.30
CA SER A 282 -26.11 32.07 6.28
C SER A 282 -27.54 32.55 6.13
N PHE A 283 -28.38 32.21 7.11
CA PHE A 283 -29.67 32.87 7.32
C PHE A 283 -29.52 33.75 8.55
N ASP A 284 -29.61 35.05 8.36
CA ASP A 284 -29.83 35.98 9.47
C ASP A 284 -31.29 35.88 9.88
N VAL A 285 -31.56 35.36 11.06
CA VAL A 285 -32.88 35.37 11.66
C VAL A 285 -32.95 36.66 12.51
N PHE A 286 -33.69 37.64 12.02
CA PHE A 286 -34.04 38.84 12.77
C PHE A 286 -35.11 38.55 13.82
#